data_9565b12efdff00880e22fef7d218891f
#
_entry.id   9565b12efdff00880e22fef7d218891f
#
_cell.length_a   1.000
_cell.length_b   1.000
_cell.length_c   1.000
_cell.angle_alpha   90.00
_cell.angle_beta   90.00
_cell.angle_gamma   90.00
#
_symmetry.space_group_name_H-M   'P 1'
#
loop_
_entity.id
_entity.type
_entity.pdbx_description
1 polymer ?
#
loop_
_entity_poly.entity_id
_entity_poly.type
_entity_poly.pdbx_seq_one_letter_code
_entity_poly.pdbx_strand_id
1 'polypeptide(L)'
;MALTTYTELKASIADFLNRDDLTAVIPDFITLAEAQINRDIRHWKMEARSSGQQSASDEYMQIPADWLETIRLHLTGTGTSVVNLISRDAMADKRERNEDTSGTPMYYTHADGQFQLYPTPAADTDFELLYIQKLDALSGSNADNWLLLDSPDVYLYGALIHSAPYLAEDERVAIWAQMYGASVARLNEASETAKFSGSGLRLKVRGLV
;
A
#
# COMPACT_ATOMS: atom_id res chain seq x y z
N MET A 1 15.16 25.88 5.23
CA MET A 1 15.81 24.54 5.28
C MET A 1 15.22 23.69 4.19
N ALA A 2 15.99 22.81 3.59
CA ALA A 2 15.44 21.80 2.70
C ALA A 2 14.67 20.76 3.56
N LEU A 3 13.66 20.10 3.00
CA LEU A 3 12.89 19.03 3.65
C LEU A 3 13.09 17.73 2.82
N THR A 4 14.35 17.31 2.74
CA THR A 4 14.73 16.17 1.88
C THR A 4 15.21 14.95 2.65
N THR A 5 15.48 15.12 3.94
CA THR A 5 15.99 14.04 4.79
C THR A 5 15.20 13.93 6.10
N TYR A 6 15.23 12.74 6.70
CA TYR A 6 14.64 12.46 8.01
C TYR A 6 15.12 13.43 9.10
N THR A 7 16.40 13.79 9.06
CA THR A 7 17.00 14.74 10.03
C THR A 7 16.45 16.15 9.84
N GLU A 8 16.33 16.61 8.60
CA GLU A 8 15.74 17.90 8.28
C GLU A 8 14.25 17.96 8.61
N LEU A 9 13.53 16.87 8.36
CA LEU A 9 12.12 16.75 8.75
C LEU A 9 11.95 16.89 10.26
N LYS A 10 12.76 16.19 11.06
CA LYS A 10 12.72 16.32 12.53
C LYS A 10 13.00 17.73 13.00
N ALA A 11 14.02 18.38 12.43
CA ALA A 11 14.34 19.77 12.76
C ALA A 11 13.18 20.72 12.40
N SER A 12 12.58 20.54 11.22
CA SER A 12 11.44 21.36 10.81
C SER A 12 10.22 21.16 11.71
N ILE A 13 9.93 19.93 12.15
CA ILE A 13 8.84 19.67 13.09
C ILE A 13 9.09 20.39 14.42
N ALA A 14 10.32 20.32 14.95
CA ALA A 14 10.69 21.04 16.19
C ALA A 14 10.52 22.57 16.03
N ASP A 15 10.97 23.14 14.91
CA ASP A 15 10.81 24.57 14.60
C ASP A 15 9.34 24.98 14.51
N PHE A 16 8.48 24.18 13.81
CA PHE A 16 7.04 24.46 13.71
C PHE A 16 6.33 24.41 15.06
N LEU A 17 6.77 23.52 15.95
CA LEU A 17 6.25 23.42 17.31
C LEU A 17 6.85 24.47 18.25
N ASN A 18 7.95 25.11 17.86
CA ASN A 18 8.76 26.02 18.68
C ASN A 18 9.17 25.37 20.02
N ARG A 19 9.65 24.11 19.95
CA ARG A 19 9.97 23.27 21.10
C ARG A 19 11.24 22.45 20.84
N ASP A 20 12.26 22.67 21.67
CA ASP A 20 13.55 21.96 21.58
C ASP A 20 13.58 20.65 22.41
N ASP A 21 12.65 20.53 23.37
CA ASP A 21 12.57 19.39 24.29
C ASP A 21 11.90 18.15 23.69
N LEU A 22 11.32 18.25 22.49
CA LEU A 22 10.58 17.17 21.85
C LEU A 22 11.42 16.27 20.95
N THR A 23 12.72 16.51 20.83
CA THR A 23 13.62 15.80 19.90
C THR A 23 13.54 14.27 20.04
N ALA A 24 13.34 13.76 21.25
CA ALA A 24 13.22 12.32 21.52
C ALA A 24 11.86 11.74 21.11
N VAL A 25 10.80 12.56 21.01
CA VAL A 25 9.42 12.14 20.76
C VAL A 25 9.00 12.36 19.30
N ILE A 26 9.63 13.30 18.60
CA ILE A 26 9.34 13.59 17.19
C ILE A 26 9.40 12.31 16.29
N PRO A 27 10.33 11.36 16.49
CA PRO A 27 10.29 10.09 15.76
C PRO A 27 8.97 9.33 15.89
N ASP A 28 8.33 9.37 17.05
CA ASP A 28 7.04 8.71 17.27
C ASP A 28 5.92 9.39 16.47
N PHE A 29 5.94 10.71 16.39
CA PHE A 29 4.98 11.46 15.57
C PHE A 29 5.13 11.13 14.07
N ILE A 30 6.37 10.96 13.60
CA ILE A 30 6.65 10.56 12.21
C ILE A 30 6.15 9.14 11.98
N THR A 31 6.39 8.21 12.89
CA THR A 31 5.91 6.82 12.79
C THR A 31 4.37 6.76 12.73
N LEU A 32 3.69 7.55 13.55
CA LEU A 32 2.22 7.65 13.52
C LEU A 32 1.72 8.26 12.20
N ALA A 33 2.42 9.29 11.71
CA ALA A 33 2.12 9.88 10.40
C ALA A 33 2.30 8.86 9.27
N GLU A 34 3.37 8.07 9.27
CA GLU A 34 3.60 7.00 8.28
C GLU A 34 2.49 5.94 8.31
N ALA A 35 2.03 5.56 9.50
CA ALA A 35 0.90 4.65 9.63
C ALA A 35 -0.39 5.25 9.05
N GLN A 36 -0.61 6.55 9.21
CA GLN A 36 -1.74 7.26 8.61
C GLN A 36 -1.58 7.39 7.08
N ILE A 37 -0.41 7.79 6.60
CA ILE A 37 -0.07 7.91 5.17
C ILE A 37 -0.34 6.59 4.44
N ASN A 38 0.09 5.46 4.99
CA ASN A 38 -0.16 4.13 4.41
C ASN A 38 -1.65 3.77 4.32
N ARG A 39 -2.52 4.38 5.12
CA ARG A 39 -3.98 4.21 5.01
C ARG A 39 -4.60 5.14 3.97
N ASP A 40 -4.10 6.39 3.88
CA ASP A 40 -4.74 7.48 3.15
C ASP A 40 -4.26 7.60 1.69
N ILE A 41 -3.03 7.14 1.38
CA ILE A 41 -2.42 7.32 0.06
C ILE A 41 -2.46 6.02 -0.74
N ARG A 42 -2.87 6.15 -2.03
CA ARG A 42 -2.77 5.13 -3.07
C ARG A 42 -2.16 5.75 -4.31
N HIS A 43 -0.83 5.74 -4.36
CA HIS A 43 -0.08 6.40 -5.43
C HIS A 43 0.60 5.34 -6.32
N TRP A 44 0.67 5.60 -7.64
CA TRP A 44 1.30 4.66 -8.58
C TRP A 44 2.76 4.32 -8.22
N LYS A 45 3.49 5.22 -7.55
CA LYS A 45 4.84 4.95 -7.05
C LYS A 45 4.88 3.93 -5.89
N MET A 46 3.74 3.61 -5.30
CA MET A 46 3.60 2.54 -4.31
C MET A 46 3.30 1.19 -4.98
N GLU A 47 3.16 1.14 -6.30
CA GLU A 47 2.94 -0.11 -7.00
C GLU A 47 4.25 -0.91 -7.06
N ALA A 48 4.20 -2.13 -6.55
CA ALA A 48 5.31 -3.07 -6.54
C ALA A 48 4.92 -4.38 -7.21
N ARG A 49 5.94 -5.10 -7.68
CA ARG A 49 5.78 -6.38 -8.33
C ARG A 49 6.61 -7.43 -7.62
N SER A 50 5.96 -8.51 -7.19
CA SER A 50 6.60 -9.69 -6.64
C SER A 50 6.34 -10.87 -7.57
N SER A 51 7.38 -11.61 -7.91
CA SER A 51 7.28 -12.84 -8.69
C SER A 51 7.92 -13.97 -7.93
N GLY A 52 7.37 -15.17 -8.09
CA GLY A 52 7.88 -16.36 -7.44
C GLY A 52 7.24 -17.61 -8.02
N GLN A 53 7.52 -18.74 -7.39
CA GLN A 53 6.95 -20.01 -7.75
C GLN A 53 6.15 -20.56 -6.58
N GLN A 54 4.92 -20.98 -6.85
CA GLN A 54 4.07 -21.70 -5.92
C GLN A 54 4.28 -23.19 -6.15
N SER A 55 4.60 -23.91 -5.08
CA SER A 55 4.86 -25.34 -5.12
C SER A 55 3.58 -26.13 -5.40
N ALA A 56 3.73 -27.27 -6.09
CA ALA A 56 2.66 -28.22 -6.26
C ALA A 56 2.09 -28.70 -4.91
N SER A 57 0.78 -28.87 -4.85
CA SER A 57 0.04 -29.29 -3.65
C SER A 57 0.03 -28.32 -2.48
N ASP A 58 0.65 -27.12 -2.61
CA ASP A 58 0.56 -26.07 -1.60
C ASP A 58 -0.47 -25.02 -2.01
N GLU A 59 -1.54 -24.92 -1.24
CA GLU A 59 -2.63 -23.99 -1.50
C GLU A 59 -2.42 -22.61 -0.88
N TYR A 60 -1.40 -22.45 -0.03
CA TYR A 60 -1.13 -21.20 0.68
C TYR A 60 0.09 -20.48 0.10
N MET A 61 -0.15 -19.31 -0.45
CA MET A 61 0.88 -18.44 -1.01
C MET A 61 1.21 -17.29 -0.04
N GLN A 62 2.48 -17.10 0.23
CA GLN A 62 2.95 -16.03 1.13
C GLN A 62 2.68 -14.65 0.54
N ILE A 63 2.19 -13.74 1.39
CA ILE A 63 2.01 -12.33 1.05
C ILE A 63 3.30 -11.58 1.41
N PRO A 64 3.81 -10.68 0.53
CA PRO A 64 4.94 -9.82 0.87
C PRO A 64 4.71 -9.03 2.16
N ALA A 65 5.75 -8.85 2.99
CA ALA A 65 5.63 -8.18 4.30
C ALA A 65 5.22 -6.70 4.20
N ASP A 66 5.51 -6.08 3.08
CA ASP A 66 5.19 -4.69 2.72
C ASP A 66 3.85 -4.54 1.97
N TRP A 67 3.11 -5.63 1.79
CA TRP A 67 1.83 -5.62 1.08
C TRP A 67 0.76 -4.82 1.83
N LEU A 68 0.01 -4.01 1.09
CA LEU A 68 -1.20 -3.31 1.55
C LEU A 68 -2.44 -3.79 0.81
N GLU A 69 -2.36 -3.89 -0.52
CA GLU A 69 -3.52 -4.18 -1.36
C GLU A 69 -3.09 -4.86 -2.66
N THR A 70 -3.82 -5.87 -3.09
CA THR A 70 -3.57 -6.54 -4.36
C THR A 70 -4.22 -5.77 -5.51
N ILE A 71 -3.42 -5.42 -6.51
CA ILE A 71 -3.91 -4.90 -7.78
C ILE A 71 -4.26 -6.07 -8.71
N ARG A 72 -3.34 -7.04 -8.84
CA ARG A 72 -3.50 -8.17 -9.73
C ARG A 72 -2.62 -9.33 -9.29
N LEU A 73 -3.19 -10.53 -9.29
CA LEU A 73 -2.46 -11.78 -9.19
C LEU A 73 -2.66 -12.57 -10.48
N HIS A 74 -1.58 -13.01 -11.11
CA HIS A 74 -1.67 -13.85 -12.29
C HIS A 74 -0.55 -14.89 -12.34
N LEU A 75 -0.83 -15.98 -13.05
CA LEU A 75 0.13 -17.04 -13.29
C LEU A 75 0.89 -16.75 -14.58
N THR A 76 2.20 -17.02 -14.59
CA THR A 76 3.10 -16.63 -15.69
C THR A 76 3.70 -17.83 -16.46
N GLY A 77 3.26 -19.05 -16.16
CA GLY A 77 3.76 -20.29 -16.82
C GLY A 77 3.33 -20.44 -18.28
N THR A 78 2.72 -21.57 -18.63
CA THR A 78 2.33 -21.94 -20.02
C THR A 78 1.18 -21.08 -20.61
N GLY A 79 0.87 -19.94 -20.02
CA GLY A 79 -0.16 -18.98 -20.41
C GLY A 79 -0.43 -18.03 -19.25
N THR A 80 -0.67 -16.76 -19.57
CA THR A 80 -1.01 -15.77 -18.53
C THR A 80 -2.47 -15.96 -18.11
N SER A 81 -2.71 -16.40 -16.88
CA SER A 81 -4.04 -16.57 -16.30
C SER A 81 -4.22 -15.69 -15.07
N VAL A 82 -5.28 -14.89 -15.04
CA VAL A 82 -5.61 -14.03 -13.88
C VAL A 82 -6.27 -14.89 -12.81
N VAL A 83 -5.76 -14.82 -11.59
CA VAL A 83 -6.37 -15.44 -10.41
C VAL A 83 -7.28 -14.40 -9.75
N ASN A 84 -8.55 -14.73 -9.60
CA ASN A 84 -9.57 -13.78 -9.15
C ASN A 84 -9.80 -13.87 -7.64
N LEU A 85 -9.91 -12.72 -6.98
CA LEU A 85 -10.30 -12.64 -5.57
C LEU A 85 -11.77 -13.07 -5.42
N ILE A 86 -12.02 -13.95 -4.46
CA ILE A 86 -13.38 -14.32 -4.05
C ILE A 86 -13.52 -14.24 -2.53
N SER A 87 -14.75 -14.18 -2.04
CA SER A 87 -15.03 -14.19 -0.60
C SER A 87 -14.68 -15.56 0.02
N ARG A 88 -14.47 -15.57 1.33
CA ARG A 88 -14.21 -16.82 2.08
C ARG A 88 -15.37 -17.82 1.95
N ASP A 89 -16.62 -17.32 1.98
CA ASP A 89 -17.81 -18.15 1.84
C ASP A 89 -17.87 -18.77 0.44
N ALA A 90 -17.61 -17.98 -0.62
CA ALA A 90 -17.55 -18.50 -1.98
C ALA A 90 -16.40 -19.51 -2.16
N MET A 91 -15.31 -19.36 -1.43
CA MET A 91 -14.23 -20.34 -1.42
C MET A 91 -14.65 -21.65 -0.74
N ALA A 92 -15.34 -21.55 0.40
CA ALA A 92 -15.89 -22.71 1.11
C ALA A 92 -16.90 -23.47 0.23
N ASP A 93 -17.86 -22.76 -0.38
CA ASP A 93 -18.84 -23.37 -1.29
C ASP A 93 -18.21 -24.12 -2.45
N LYS A 94 -17.13 -23.56 -3.05
CA LYS A 94 -16.41 -24.23 -4.13
C LYS A 94 -15.74 -25.52 -3.66
N ARG A 95 -15.20 -25.54 -2.46
CA ARG A 95 -14.57 -26.72 -1.86
C ARG A 95 -15.57 -27.80 -1.48
N GLU A 96 -16.73 -27.43 -0.94
CA GLU A 96 -17.80 -28.38 -0.58
C GLU A 96 -18.39 -29.08 -1.80
N ARG A 97 -18.52 -28.36 -2.93
CA ARG A 97 -19.00 -28.94 -4.19
C ARG A 97 -18.01 -29.89 -4.85
N ASN A 98 -16.80 -29.95 -4.33
CA ASN A 98 -15.75 -30.89 -4.72
C ASN A 98 -15.41 -30.91 -6.22
N GLU A 99 -15.66 -29.82 -6.90
CA GLU A 99 -15.32 -29.64 -8.31
C GLU A 99 -13.84 -29.21 -8.38
N ASP A 100 -13.00 -30.06 -9.00
CA ASP A 100 -11.58 -29.78 -9.26
C ASP A 100 -10.77 -29.26 -8.05
N THR A 101 -10.49 -30.13 -7.09
CA THR A 101 -9.71 -29.77 -5.89
C THR A 101 -8.23 -29.51 -6.20
N SER A 102 -7.72 -29.99 -7.33
CA SER A 102 -6.34 -29.84 -7.79
C SER A 102 -6.30 -29.46 -9.25
N GLY A 103 -5.53 -28.44 -9.60
CA GLY A 103 -5.44 -27.96 -10.97
C GLY A 103 -4.69 -26.62 -11.07
N THR A 104 -4.98 -25.86 -12.11
CA THR A 104 -4.46 -24.49 -12.25
C THR A 104 -5.28 -23.54 -11.39
N PRO A 105 -4.67 -22.78 -10.45
CA PRO A 105 -5.39 -21.83 -9.62
C PRO A 105 -6.13 -20.77 -10.45
N MET A 106 -7.42 -20.57 -10.16
CA MET A 106 -8.25 -19.55 -10.79
C MET A 106 -8.81 -18.54 -9.81
N TYR A 107 -8.83 -18.90 -8.53
CA TYR A 107 -9.38 -18.06 -7.46
C TYR A 107 -8.42 -18.01 -6.28
N TYR A 108 -8.49 -16.91 -5.55
CA TYR A 108 -7.82 -16.80 -4.27
C TYR A 108 -8.69 -16.06 -3.24
N THR A 109 -8.39 -16.26 -1.98
CA THR A 109 -8.96 -15.51 -0.86
C THR A 109 -7.89 -15.23 0.19
N HIS A 110 -8.15 -14.29 1.08
CA HIS A 110 -7.26 -14.00 2.21
C HIS A 110 -7.55 -14.95 3.37
N ALA A 111 -6.54 -15.70 3.80
CA ALA A 111 -6.64 -16.62 4.94
C ALA A 111 -5.34 -16.57 5.74
N ASP A 112 -5.44 -16.29 7.04
CA ASP A 112 -4.32 -16.32 8.00
C ASP A 112 -3.05 -15.58 7.54
N GLY A 113 -3.23 -14.38 6.97
CA GLY A 113 -2.09 -13.58 6.47
C GLY A 113 -1.45 -14.09 5.19
N GLN A 114 -2.09 -15.04 4.50
CA GLN A 114 -1.66 -15.64 3.24
C GLN A 114 -2.78 -15.54 2.20
N PHE A 115 -2.45 -15.79 0.94
CA PHE A 115 -3.46 -16.07 -0.09
C PHE A 115 -3.72 -17.56 -0.12
N GLN A 116 -4.98 -17.97 0.02
CA GLN A 116 -5.42 -19.32 -0.20
C GLN A 116 -5.90 -19.45 -1.64
N LEU A 117 -5.27 -20.35 -2.40
CA LEU A 117 -5.54 -20.58 -3.82
C LEU A 117 -6.57 -21.70 -4.04
N TYR A 118 -7.34 -21.61 -5.12
CA TYR A 118 -8.26 -22.66 -5.55
C TYR A 118 -8.40 -22.69 -7.09
N PRO A 119 -8.36 -23.87 -7.72
CA PRO A 119 -7.90 -25.17 -7.20
C PRO A 119 -6.49 -25.13 -6.60
N THR A 120 -6.16 -26.12 -5.76
CA THR A 120 -4.77 -26.30 -5.28
C THR A 120 -3.86 -26.57 -6.48
N PRO A 121 -2.69 -25.93 -6.59
CA PRO A 121 -1.77 -26.14 -7.71
C PRO A 121 -1.44 -27.63 -7.91
N ALA A 122 -1.68 -28.15 -9.12
CA ALA A 122 -1.35 -29.55 -9.47
C ALA A 122 0.14 -29.73 -9.80
N ALA A 123 0.83 -28.65 -10.16
CA ALA A 123 2.26 -28.58 -10.48
C ALA A 123 2.83 -27.25 -10.00
N ASP A 124 4.16 -27.20 -9.91
CA ASP A 124 4.87 -25.94 -9.64
C ASP A 124 4.45 -24.89 -10.65
N THR A 125 4.00 -23.75 -10.15
CA THR A 125 3.38 -22.72 -10.97
C THR A 125 4.00 -21.35 -10.67
N ASP A 126 4.55 -20.71 -11.69
CA ASP A 126 5.10 -19.37 -11.56
C ASP A 126 3.97 -18.33 -11.49
N PHE A 127 4.13 -17.34 -10.61
CA PHE A 127 3.17 -16.27 -10.44
C PHE A 127 3.83 -14.88 -10.46
N GLU A 128 3.01 -13.89 -10.75
CA GLU A 128 3.35 -12.48 -10.56
C GLU A 128 2.21 -11.78 -9.82
N LEU A 129 2.57 -11.13 -8.71
CA LEU A 129 1.68 -10.32 -7.90
C LEU A 129 2.02 -8.85 -8.11
N LEU A 130 1.10 -8.06 -8.65
CA LEU A 130 1.15 -6.61 -8.66
C LEU A 130 0.32 -6.10 -7.48
N TYR A 131 0.92 -5.27 -6.64
CA TYR A 131 0.30 -4.83 -5.39
C TYR A 131 0.73 -3.41 -4.99
N ILE A 132 -0.01 -2.81 -4.08
CA ILE A 132 0.39 -1.58 -3.40
C ILE A 132 1.24 -1.98 -2.20
N GLN A 133 2.48 -1.49 -2.14
CA GLN A 133 3.39 -1.71 -1.04
C GLN A 133 3.27 -0.59 0.01
N LYS A 134 3.63 -0.90 1.24
CA LYS A 134 3.84 0.10 2.28
C LYS A 134 4.96 1.05 1.88
N LEU A 135 4.83 2.30 2.29
CA LEU A 135 5.91 3.26 2.16
C LEU A 135 7.10 2.84 3.03
N ASP A 136 8.30 2.96 2.48
CA ASP A 136 9.53 2.72 3.23
C ASP A 136 9.62 3.70 4.40
N ALA A 137 9.67 3.17 5.63
CA ALA A 137 9.70 3.98 6.84
C ALA A 137 11.00 4.78 6.93
N LEU A 138 10.89 6.04 7.33
CA LEU A 138 12.03 6.93 7.57
C LEU A 138 12.72 6.54 8.88
N SER A 139 14.04 6.50 8.86
CA SER A 139 14.86 6.18 10.02
C SER A 139 16.25 6.78 9.88
N GLY A 140 17.10 6.58 10.90
CA GLY A 140 18.50 6.98 10.81
C GLY A 140 19.30 6.25 9.71
N SER A 141 18.87 5.05 9.32
CA SER A 141 19.47 4.26 8.23
C SER A 141 18.77 4.44 6.89
N ASN A 142 17.51 4.90 6.89
CA ASN A 142 16.73 5.23 5.70
C ASN A 142 16.32 6.70 5.78
N ALA A 143 17.20 7.58 5.27
CA ALA A 143 17.08 9.00 5.47
C ALA A 143 16.00 9.68 4.63
N ASP A 144 15.59 9.08 3.54
CA ASP A 144 14.60 9.64 2.61
C ASP A 144 13.76 8.53 1.96
N ASN A 145 12.65 8.94 1.39
CA ASN A 145 11.85 8.13 0.49
C ASN A 145 11.17 9.04 -0.55
N TRP A 146 10.57 8.43 -1.58
CA TRP A 146 9.97 9.17 -2.69
C TRP A 146 8.92 10.20 -2.23
N LEU A 147 8.16 9.91 -1.16
CA LEU A 147 7.12 10.81 -0.69
C LEU A 147 7.70 12.04 0.01
N LEU A 148 8.75 11.86 0.82
CA LEU A 148 9.44 12.98 1.45
C LEU A 148 10.09 13.91 0.40
N LEU A 149 10.62 13.34 -0.67
CA LEU A 149 11.25 14.10 -1.75
C LEU A 149 10.24 14.86 -2.63
N ASP A 150 9.10 14.22 -2.93
CA ASP A 150 8.10 14.79 -3.84
C ASP A 150 7.06 15.67 -3.12
N SER A 151 6.69 15.30 -1.90
CA SER A 151 5.59 15.93 -1.13
C SER A 151 5.92 15.97 0.37
N PRO A 152 6.93 16.75 0.76
CA PRO A 152 7.37 16.84 2.17
C PRO A 152 6.30 17.41 3.10
N ASP A 153 5.35 18.18 2.56
CA ASP A 153 4.21 18.75 3.27
C ASP A 153 3.30 17.66 3.88
N VAL A 154 3.13 16.53 3.22
CA VAL A 154 2.35 15.38 3.75
C VAL A 154 3.00 14.85 5.03
N TYR A 155 4.31 14.68 5.04
CA TYR A 155 5.04 14.24 6.22
C TYR A 155 5.00 15.27 7.35
N LEU A 156 5.27 16.53 7.01
CA LEU A 156 5.30 17.61 7.98
C LEU A 156 3.95 17.79 8.69
N TYR A 157 2.88 17.98 7.92
CA TYR A 157 1.56 18.18 8.51
C TYR A 157 1.02 16.90 9.17
N GLY A 158 1.32 15.73 8.61
CA GLY A 158 0.98 14.45 9.25
C GLY A 158 1.60 14.31 10.64
N ALA A 159 2.89 14.58 10.78
CA ALA A 159 3.58 14.53 12.08
C ALA A 159 3.09 15.62 13.05
N LEU A 160 2.80 16.83 12.56
CA LEU A 160 2.25 17.91 13.37
C LEU A 160 0.85 17.59 13.92
N ILE A 161 -0.01 16.90 13.17
CA ILE A 161 -1.30 16.43 13.68
C ILE A 161 -1.10 15.50 14.87
N HIS A 162 -0.16 14.56 14.77
CA HIS A 162 0.11 13.59 15.83
C HIS A 162 0.84 14.16 17.05
N SER A 163 1.39 15.38 16.96
CA SER A 163 1.95 16.08 18.12
C SER A 163 0.88 16.67 19.04
N ALA A 164 -0.34 16.89 18.55
CA ALA A 164 -1.43 17.55 19.27
C ALA A 164 -1.78 16.93 20.64
N PRO A 165 -1.95 15.61 20.78
CA PRO A 165 -2.24 15.00 22.09
C PRO A 165 -1.11 15.20 23.10
N TYR A 166 0.12 15.40 22.65
CA TYR A 166 1.29 15.62 23.48
C TYR A 166 1.41 17.07 23.97
N LEU A 167 0.90 18.01 23.17
CA LEU A 167 1.04 19.45 23.42
C LEU A 167 -0.14 20.06 24.20
N ALA A 168 -1.19 19.28 24.49
CA ALA A 168 -2.41 19.72 25.17
C ALA A 168 -2.98 21.05 24.60
N GLU A 169 -3.99 20.96 23.72
CA GLU A 169 -4.76 22.08 23.17
C GLU A 169 -3.96 23.03 22.23
N ASP A 170 -3.54 22.52 21.07
CA ASP A 170 -3.02 23.38 20.00
C ASP A 170 -4.14 23.71 19.00
N GLU A 171 -4.57 24.98 18.95
CA GLU A 171 -5.60 25.45 18.02
C GLU A 171 -5.19 25.29 16.54
N ARG A 172 -3.90 25.15 16.26
CA ARG A 172 -3.34 24.98 14.91
C ARG A 172 -3.62 23.60 14.31
N VAL A 173 -4.02 22.62 15.12
CA VAL A 173 -4.26 21.22 14.67
C VAL A 173 -5.30 21.14 13.55
N ALA A 174 -6.36 21.93 13.64
CA ALA A 174 -7.41 21.97 12.62
C ALA A 174 -6.85 22.46 11.26
N ILE A 175 -5.92 23.42 11.29
CA ILE A 175 -5.26 23.94 10.09
C ILE A 175 -4.32 22.88 9.51
N TRP A 176 -3.52 22.21 10.34
CA TRP A 176 -2.63 21.14 9.90
C TRP A 176 -3.40 19.96 9.30
N ALA A 177 -4.54 19.57 9.91
CA ALA A 177 -5.40 18.53 9.38
C ALA A 177 -5.98 18.91 8.00
N GLN A 178 -6.38 20.16 7.81
CA GLN A 178 -6.86 20.67 6.52
C GLN A 178 -5.75 20.64 5.47
N MET A 179 -4.54 21.10 5.82
CA MET A 179 -3.39 21.10 4.92
C MET A 179 -3.00 19.68 4.53
N TYR A 180 -2.89 18.76 5.48
CA TYR A 180 -2.64 17.35 5.24
C TYR A 180 -3.67 16.74 4.28
N GLY A 181 -4.97 16.92 4.58
CA GLY A 181 -6.04 16.39 3.74
C GLY A 181 -6.00 16.92 2.31
N ALA A 182 -5.73 18.22 2.14
CA ALA A 182 -5.60 18.84 0.82
C ALA A 182 -4.39 18.28 0.05
N SER A 183 -3.25 18.07 0.70
CA SER A 183 -2.04 17.52 0.08
C SER A 183 -2.24 16.07 -0.34
N VAL A 184 -2.84 15.23 0.52
CA VAL A 184 -3.18 13.83 0.20
C VAL A 184 -4.16 13.75 -0.97
N ALA A 185 -5.20 14.57 -0.97
CA ALA A 185 -6.18 14.58 -2.06
C ALA A 185 -5.54 14.93 -3.41
N ARG A 186 -4.69 15.96 -3.45
CA ARG A 186 -3.95 16.35 -4.67
C ARG A 186 -3.00 15.27 -5.15
N LEU A 187 -2.32 14.58 -4.22
CA LEU A 187 -1.39 13.50 -4.53
C LEU A 187 -2.12 12.31 -5.17
N ASN A 188 -3.25 11.90 -4.60
CA ASN A 188 -4.07 10.82 -5.14
C ASN A 188 -4.68 11.20 -6.50
N GLU A 189 -5.16 12.42 -6.68
CA GLU A 189 -5.67 12.92 -7.97
C GLU A 189 -4.57 12.93 -9.04
N ALA A 190 -3.38 13.40 -8.70
CA ALA A 190 -2.23 13.39 -9.61
C ALA A 190 -1.84 11.95 -10.01
N SER A 191 -1.93 11.00 -9.08
CA SER A 191 -1.70 9.58 -9.35
C SER A 191 -2.69 9.02 -10.36
N GLU A 192 -3.98 9.27 -10.17
CA GLU A 192 -5.02 8.82 -11.10
C GLU A 192 -4.84 9.46 -12.49
N THR A 193 -4.54 10.75 -12.53
CA THR A 193 -4.25 11.43 -13.80
C THR A 193 -3.05 10.81 -14.51
N ALA A 194 -1.97 10.50 -13.78
CA ALA A 194 -0.77 9.90 -14.34
C ALA A 194 -1.01 8.50 -14.91
N LYS A 195 -1.83 7.67 -14.26
CA LYS A 195 -2.19 6.33 -14.72
C LYS A 195 -2.91 6.33 -16.07
N PHE A 196 -3.71 7.37 -16.35
CA PHE A 196 -4.50 7.47 -17.57
C PHE A 196 -3.92 8.46 -18.60
N SER A 197 -2.85 9.17 -18.26
CA SER A 197 -2.16 10.11 -19.13
C SER A 197 -1.58 9.37 -20.35
N GLY A 198 -2.06 9.74 -21.55
CA GLY A 198 -1.64 9.13 -22.81
C GLY A 198 -2.44 7.90 -23.25
N SER A 199 -3.34 7.36 -22.46
CA SER A 199 -4.27 6.33 -22.88
C SER A 199 -5.53 6.98 -23.47
N GLY A 200 -5.82 6.76 -24.76
CA GLY A 200 -7.13 7.05 -25.31
C GLY A 200 -8.17 6.19 -24.58
N LEU A 201 -9.10 6.82 -23.86
CA LEU A 201 -10.22 6.14 -23.20
C LEU A 201 -10.99 5.32 -24.24
N ARG A 202 -10.78 4.00 -24.31
CA ARG A 202 -11.60 3.09 -25.10
C ARG A 202 -12.61 2.43 -24.18
N LEU A 203 -13.88 2.84 -24.32
CA LEU A 203 -15.01 2.09 -23.77
C LEU A 203 -15.05 0.72 -24.44
N LYS A 204 -14.61 -0.32 -23.73
CA LYS A 204 -14.77 -1.71 -24.16
C LYS A 204 -16.12 -2.21 -23.63
N VAL A 205 -17.15 -2.11 -24.45
CA VAL A 205 -18.43 -2.75 -24.17
C VAL A 205 -18.16 -4.27 -24.19
N ARG A 206 -18.27 -4.93 -23.04
CA ARG A 206 -18.23 -6.37 -22.95
C ARG A 206 -19.54 -6.89 -23.57
N GLY A 207 -19.47 -7.38 -24.80
CA GLY A 207 -20.61 -8.04 -25.43
C GLY A 207 -21.02 -9.21 -24.55
N LEU A 208 -22.29 -9.23 -24.17
CA LEU A 208 -22.95 -10.42 -23.63
C LEU A 208 -22.96 -11.47 -24.76
N VAL A 209 -22.25 -12.56 -24.55
CA VAL A 209 -22.39 -13.80 -25.32
C VAL A 209 -23.11 -14.80 -24.43
#